data_842fbc5bd0c83e2325b54b1529b98064
#
_entry.id   842fbc5bd0c83e2325b54b1529b98064
#
_cell.length_a   1.000
_cell.length_b   1.000
_cell.length_c   1.000
_cell.angle_alpha   90.00
_cell.angle_beta   90.00
_cell.angle_gamma   90.00
#
_symmetry.space_group_name_H-M   'P 1'
#
loop_
_entity.id
_entity.type
_entity.pdbx_description
1 polymer ?
#
loop_
_entity_poly.entity_id
_entity_poly.type
_entity_poly.pdbx_seq_one_letter_code
_entity_poly.pdbx_strand_id
1 'polypeptide(L)'
;DFITEEGLRNSSAKMFKKGTTLIALVGATIGKVAYLPFEASTNQNVAGLYPLDNNKLNTSYLFYSCNALYKTFTDLSQDKLKMANLSFVRGLKIPIPPLSEQERIVEILDKFDSLVNDISIGLPAEIEARRKQYEYYRSKLLSFKPK
;
A
#
# COMPACT_ATOMS: atom_id res chain seq x y z
N ASP A 1 -14.07 -12.72 -8.98
CA ASP A 1 -15.07 -12.38 -9.99
C ASP A 1 -14.39 -11.70 -11.17
N PHE A 2 -14.90 -11.93 -12.38
CA PHE A 2 -14.40 -11.32 -13.60
C PHE A 2 -15.44 -10.32 -14.12
N ILE A 3 -14.97 -9.20 -14.67
CA ILE A 3 -15.79 -8.26 -15.42
C ILE A 3 -15.59 -8.55 -16.91
N THR A 4 -16.68 -8.56 -17.68
CA THR A 4 -16.60 -8.67 -19.14
C THR A 4 -16.17 -7.35 -19.75
N GLU A 5 -15.65 -7.37 -20.98
CA GLU A 5 -15.30 -6.13 -21.71
C GLU A 5 -16.52 -5.22 -21.89
N GLU A 6 -17.69 -5.82 -22.16
CA GLU A 6 -18.95 -5.09 -22.26
C GLU A 6 -19.37 -4.47 -20.91
N GLY A 7 -19.23 -5.21 -19.80
CA GLY A 7 -19.46 -4.69 -18.46
C GLY A 7 -18.51 -3.55 -18.10
N LEU A 8 -17.24 -3.63 -18.52
CA LEU A 8 -16.27 -2.56 -18.33
C LEU A 8 -16.67 -1.29 -19.11
N ARG A 9 -17.07 -1.43 -20.38
CA ARG A 9 -17.47 -0.29 -21.24
C ARG A 9 -18.75 0.38 -20.78
N ASN A 10 -19.70 -0.40 -20.24
CA ASN A 10 -21.03 0.06 -19.84
C ASN A 10 -21.15 0.42 -18.36
N SER A 11 -20.03 0.48 -17.64
CA SER A 11 -20.01 0.83 -16.21
C SER A 11 -18.99 1.94 -15.92
N SER A 12 -18.99 2.42 -14.67
CA SER A 12 -17.96 3.34 -14.16
C SER A 12 -16.66 2.66 -13.72
N ALA A 13 -16.55 1.33 -13.93
CA ALA A 13 -15.34 0.58 -13.58
C ALA A 13 -14.15 1.05 -14.42
N LYS A 14 -12.99 1.12 -13.77
CA LYS A 14 -11.74 1.50 -14.42
C LYS A 14 -10.71 0.41 -14.25
N MET A 15 -9.97 0.11 -15.31
CA MET A 15 -8.83 -0.80 -15.22
C MET A 15 -7.64 -0.11 -14.56
N PHE A 16 -7.09 -0.75 -13.57
CA PHE A 16 -5.81 -0.39 -12.95
C PHE A 16 -4.69 -1.22 -13.56
N LYS A 17 -3.56 -0.57 -13.77
CA LYS A 17 -2.35 -1.22 -14.31
C LYS A 17 -1.69 -2.09 -13.25
N LYS A 18 -0.96 -3.11 -13.69
CA LYS A 18 0.02 -3.81 -12.83
C LYS A 18 0.92 -2.78 -12.13
N GLY A 19 1.20 -3.01 -10.85
CA GLY A 19 2.01 -2.09 -10.02
C GLY A 19 1.20 -0.98 -9.35
N THR A 20 -0.13 -0.93 -9.54
CA THR A 20 -0.99 0.01 -8.82
C THR A 20 -1.06 -0.35 -7.33
N THR A 21 -0.89 0.64 -6.48
CA THR A 21 -1.15 0.53 -5.04
C THR A 21 -2.64 0.73 -4.80
N LEU A 22 -3.31 -0.24 -4.20
CA LEU A 22 -4.72 -0.19 -3.84
C LEU A 22 -4.87 0.12 -2.36
N ILE A 23 -5.81 1.01 -2.00
CA ILE A 23 -6.13 1.38 -0.62
C ILE A 23 -7.63 1.21 -0.39
N ALA A 24 -8.01 0.42 0.61
CA ALA A 24 -9.39 0.29 1.04
C ALA A 24 -9.86 1.57 1.74
N LEU A 25 -11.01 2.11 1.31
CA LEU A 25 -11.54 3.41 1.77
C LEU A 25 -12.62 3.26 2.84
N VAL A 26 -13.21 2.08 3.03
CA VAL A 26 -14.39 1.90 3.87
C VAL A 26 -14.35 0.63 4.70
N GLY A 27 -15.11 0.64 5.79
CA GLY A 27 -15.39 -0.53 6.63
C GLY A 27 -14.22 -0.98 7.49
N ALA A 28 -14.26 -2.24 7.91
CA ALA A 28 -13.25 -2.84 8.79
C ALA A 28 -11.85 -2.96 8.15
N THR A 29 -11.75 -2.78 6.85
CA THR A 29 -10.50 -2.86 6.08
C THR A 29 -9.94 -1.50 5.71
N ILE A 30 -10.52 -0.41 6.20
CA ILE A 30 -10.07 0.96 5.89
C ILE A 30 -8.56 1.10 6.13
N GLY A 31 -7.86 1.70 5.17
CA GLY A 31 -6.41 1.90 5.22
C GLY A 31 -5.57 0.66 4.91
N LYS A 32 -6.17 -0.52 4.73
CA LYS A 32 -5.42 -1.67 4.21
C LYS A 32 -4.96 -1.40 2.80
N VAL A 33 -3.70 -1.73 2.54
CA VAL A 33 -3.02 -1.48 1.28
C VAL A 33 -2.68 -2.81 0.61
N ALA A 34 -2.82 -2.87 -0.71
CA ALA A 34 -2.41 -4.02 -1.52
C ALA A 34 -1.64 -3.55 -2.75
N TYR A 35 -0.67 -4.35 -3.19
CA TYR A 35 0.02 -4.18 -4.46
C TYR A 35 -0.69 -5.02 -5.52
N LEU A 36 -0.99 -4.43 -6.68
CA LEU A 36 -1.69 -5.11 -7.76
C LEU A 36 -0.68 -5.79 -8.71
N PRO A 37 -0.56 -7.13 -8.70
CA PRO A 37 0.46 -7.84 -9.47
C PRO A 37 0.06 -8.06 -10.94
N PHE A 38 -1.17 -7.74 -11.32
CA PHE A 38 -1.74 -7.85 -12.68
C PHE A 38 -2.73 -6.71 -12.94
N GLU A 39 -3.24 -6.58 -14.15
CA GLU A 39 -4.29 -5.60 -14.45
C GLU A 39 -5.65 -6.08 -13.94
N ALA A 40 -6.35 -5.21 -13.22
CA ALA A 40 -7.68 -5.52 -12.69
C ALA A 40 -8.51 -4.25 -12.47
N SER A 41 -9.79 -4.44 -12.27
CA SER A 41 -10.69 -3.38 -11.82
C SER A 41 -11.12 -3.61 -10.38
N THR A 42 -11.56 -2.56 -9.70
CA THR A 42 -12.07 -2.62 -8.33
C THR A 42 -13.42 -1.90 -8.24
N ASN A 43 -14.10 -2.07 -7.12
CA ASN A 43 -15.29 -1.29 -6.82
C ASN A 43 -14.91 0.12 -6.32
N GLN A 44 -15.90 0.99 -6.12
CA GLN A 44 -15.75 2.37 -5.70
C GLN A 44 -15.18 2.56 -4.29
N ASN A 45 -15.07 1.49 -3.50
CA ASN A 45 -14.56 1.53 -2.12
C ASN A 45 -13.03 1.34 -2.03
N VAL A 46 -12.36 1.29 -3.18
CA VAL A 46 -10.92 1.14 -3.28
C VAL A 46 -10.34 2.28 -4.12
N ALA A 47 -9.35 2.96 -3.57
CA ALA A 47 -8.54 3.92 -4.33
C ALA A 47 -7.33 3.21 -4.94
N GLY A 48 -7.06 3.47 -6.22
CA GLY A 48 -5.83 3.04 -6.89
C GLY A 48 -4.88 4.24 -7.05
N LEU A 49 -3.64 4.06 -6.63
CA LEU A 49 -2.56 5.03 -6.78
C LEU A 49 -1.48 4.46 -7.68
N TYR A 50 -1.06 5.26 -8.65
CA TYR A 50 0.02 4.91 -9.56
C TYR A 50 0.91 6.13 -9.78
N PRO A 51 2.24 6.00 -9.82
CA PRO A 51 3.14 7.12 -10.09
C PRO A 51 2.83 7.79 -11.43
N LEU A 52 2.79 9.11 -11.46
CA LEU A 52 2.69 9.88 -12.70
C LEU A 52 3.98 9.82 -13.52
N ASP A 53 5.11 9.66 -12.84
CA ASP A 53 6.45 9.58 -13.43
C ASP A 53 7.25 8.52 -12.68
N ASN A 54 7.48 7.37 -13.32
CA ASN A 54 8.23 6.25 -12.74
C ASN A 54 9.74 6.56 -12.60
N ASN A 55 10.23 7.62 -13.26
CA ASN A 55 11.61 8.09 -13.06
C ASN A 55 11.77 8.89 -11.76
N LYS A 56 10.68 9.22 -11.07
CA LYS A 56 10.69 9.93 -9.80
C LYS A 56 10.18 9.10 -8.64
N LEU A 57 9.22 8.21 -8.92
CA LEU A 57 8.57 7.42 -7.87
C LEU A 57 8.42 5.96 -8.32
N ASN A 58 9.10 5.07 -7.60
CA ASN A 58 9.02 3.62 -7.80
C ASN A 58 7.66 3.10 -7.28
N THR A 59 7.03 2.18 -8.03
CA THR A 59 5.70 1.63 -7.68
C THR A 59 5.71 0.83 -6.37
N SER A 60 6.74 0.02 -6.13
CA SER A 60 6.88 -0.75 -4.89
C SER A 60 7.17 0.16 -3.71
N TYR A 61 7.97 1.22 -3.90
CA TYR A 61 8.21 2.22 -2.88
C TYR A 61 6.90 2.95 -2.49
N LEU A 62 6.07 3.31 -3.48
CA LEU A 62 4.75 3.90 -3.23
C LEU A 62 3.87 2.95 -2.39
N PHE A 63 3.86 1.66 -2.72
CA PHE A 63 3.14 0.64 -1.95
C PHE A 63 3.59 0.59 -0.49
N TYR A 64 4.89 0.47 -0.23
CA TYR A 64 5.42 0.43 1.14
C TYR A 64 5.17 1.72 1.91
N SER A 65 5.31 2.87 1.23
CA SER A 65 5.02 4.18 1.84
C SER A 65 3.56 4.31 2.25
N CYS A 66 2.62 3.89 1.39
CA CYS A 66 1.20 3.88 1.71
C CYS A 66 0.87 2.90 2.86
N ASN A 67 1.50 1.73 2.88
CA ASN A 67 1.32 0.75 3.95
C ASN A 67 1.80 1.29 5.30
N ALA A 68 2.85 2.09 5.34
CA ALA A 68 3.32 2.75 6.56
C ALA A 68 2.31 3.76 7.14
N LEU A 69 1.39 4.28 6.32
CA LEU A 69 0.35 5.21 6.74
C LEU A 69 -0.91 4.53 7.32
N TYR A 70 -0.92 3.21 7.47
CA TYR A 70 -2.09 2.46 7.97
C TYR A 70 -2.66 3.04 9.28
N LYS A 71 -1.78 3.44 10.21
CA LYS A 71 -2.20 4.05 11.49
C LYS A 71 -2.99 5.34 11.27
N THR A 72 -2.58 6.18 10.32
CA THR A 72 -3.28 7.43 9.97
C THR A 72 -4.72 7.17 9.52
N PHE A 73 -4.97 6.06 8.82
CA PHE A 73 -6.32 5.66 8.43
C PHE A 73 -7.13 5.11 9.61
N THR A 74 -6.49 4.33 10.49
CA THR A 74 -7.18 3.75 11.66
C THR A 74 -7.54 4.81 12.68
N ASP A 75 -6.70 5.83 12.87
CA ASP A 75 -7.00 6.95 13.77
C ASP A 75 -8.22 7.73 13.30
N LEU A 76 -8.38 7.94 11.97
CA LEU A 76 -9.60 8.50 11.39
C LEU A 76 -10.85 7.65 11.63
N SER A 77 -10.70 6.32 11.67
CA SER A 77 -11.84 5.41 11.86
C SER A 77 -12.39 5.42 13.28
N GLN A 78 -11.65 5.94 14.25
CA GLN A 78 -12.11 6.14 15.64
C GLN A 78 -13.05 7.35 15.75
N ASP A 79 -12.94 8.33 14.86
CA ASP A 79 -13.82 9.50 14.78
C ASP A 79 -15.09 9.22 13.96
N LYS A 80 -15.97 8.32 14.41
CA LYS A 80 -17.35 8.07 13.91
C LYS A 80 -17.56 7.92 12.39
N LEU A 81 -16.62 8.30 11.53
CA LEU A 81 -16.66 8.20 10.07
C LEU A 81 -15.73 7.07 9.60
N LYS A 82 -16.23 5.84 9.56
CA LYS A 82 -15.52 4.67 9.02
C LYS A 82 -15.33 4.75 7.50
N MET A 83 -15.04 5.93 6.96
CA MET A 83 -14.85 6.17 5.53
C MET A 83 -13.73 7.18 5.31
N ALA A 84 -12.71 6.78 4.55
CA ALA A 84 -11.80 7.70 3.90
C ALA A 84 -12.36 8.06 2.51
N ASN A 85 -12.21 9.31 2.09
CA ASN A 85 -12.56 9.74 0.75
C ASN A 85 -11.30 10.01 -0.10
N LEU A 86 -11.49 10.21 -1.39
CA LEU A 86 -10.37 10.51 -2.30
C LEU A 86 -9.63 11.81 -1.94
N SER A 87 -10.31 12.80 -1.38
CA SER A 87 -9.68 14.05 -0.94
C SER A 87 -8.72 13.80 0.22
N PHE A 88 -9.10 12.93 1.16
CA PHE A 88 -8.20 12.47 2.23
C PHE A 88 -6.96 11.78 1.67
N VAL A 89 -7.15 10.81 0.75
CA VAL A 89 -6.03 10.09 0.12
C VAL A 89 -5.09 11.06 -0.63
N ARG A 90 -5.63 12.05 -1.33
CA ARG A 90 -4.86 13.09 -2.02
C ARG A 90 -4.09 14.02 -1.07
N GLY A 91 -4.56 14.16 0.16
CA GLY A 91 -3.91 14.95 1.21
C GLY A 91 -2.75 14.22 1.91
N LEU A 92 -2.61 12.91 1.71
CA LEU A 92 -1.53 12.13 2.32
C LEU A 92 -0.18 12.59 1.76
N LYS A 93 0.79 12.73 2.65
CA LYS A 93 2.16 13.10 2.29
C LYS A 93 3.08 11.92 2.51
N ILE A 94 3.85 11.58 1.49
CA ILE A 94 4.93 10.61 1.56
C ILE A 94 6.25 11.30 1.20
N PRO A 95 7.38 10.93 1.83
CA PRO A 95 8.69 11.39 1.41
C PRO A 95 9.06 10.76 0.07
N ILE A 96 9.72 11.52 -0.81
CA ILE A 96 10.18 11.02 -2.12
C ILE A 96 11.70 11.26 -2.20
N PRO A 97 12.53 10.34 -1.67
CA PRO A 97 13.98 10.41 -1.82
C PRO A 97 14.41 10.08 -3.26
N PRO A 98 15.67 10.25 -3.63
CA PRO A 98 16.19 9.81 -4.93
C PRO A 98 15.85 8.35 -5.24
N LEU A 99 15.68 7.99 -6.52
CA LEU A 99 15.27 6.63 -6.94
C LEU A 99 16.18 5.53 -6.39
N SER A 100 17.50 5.77 -6.37
CA SER A 100 18.45 4.80 -5.81
C SER A 100 18.19 4.48 -4.34
N GLU A 101 17.75 5.46 -3.56
CA GLU A 101 17.37 5.24 -2.17
C GLU A 101 16.00 4.55 -2.05
N GLN A 102 15.05 4.87 -2.94
CA GLN A 102 13.77 4.14 -3.01
C GLN A 102 14.00 2.66 -3.32
N GLU A 103 14.84 2.35 -4.31
CA GLU A 103 15.20 0.98 -4.70
C GLU A 103 15.88 0.23 -3.55
N ARG A 104 16.85 0.87 -2.88
CA ARG A 104 17.51 0.29 -1.70
C ARG A 104 16.51 -0.06 -0.58
N ILE A 105 15.55 0.83 -0.31
CA ILE A 105 14.51 0.61 0.69
C ILE A 105 13.60 -0.56 0.27
N VAL A 106 13.17 -0.59 -0.98
CA VAL A 106 12.32 -1.67 -1.53
C VAL A 106 13.03 -3.02 -1.40
N GLU A 107 14.30 -3.10 -1.82
CA GLU A 107 15.07 -4.35 -1.72
C GLU A 107 15.14 -4.90 -0.29
N ILE A 108 15.32 -4.03 0.70
CA ILE A 108 15.33 -4.43 2.11
C ILE A 108 13.96 -4.91 2.56
N LEU A 109 12.89 -4.18 2.21
CA LEU A 109 11.54 -4.52 2.63
C LEU A 109 11.03 -5.79 1.94
N ASP A 110 11.34 -6.02 0.66
CA ASP A 110 11.03 -7.26 -0.06
C ASP A 110 11.71 -8.47 0.58
N LYS A 111 12.97 -8.35 0.99
CA LYS A 111 13.68 -9.41 1.73
C LYS A 111 12.99 -9.74 3.06
N PHE A 112 12.55 -8.74 3.81
CA PHE A 112 11.81 -8.97 5.05
C PHE A 112 10.45 -9.60 4.80
N ASP A 113 9.72 -9.15 3.78
CA ASP A 113 8.41 -9.69 3.43
C ASP A 113 8.50 -11.16 3.04
N SER A 114 9.49 -11.53 2.21
CA SER A 114 9.78 -12.90 1.84
C SER A 114 10.08 -13.77 3.08
N LEU A 115 10.94 -13.28 3.99
CA LEU A 115 11.27 -14.02 5.22
C LEU A 115 10.06 -14.22 6.13
N VAL A 116 9.17 -13.23 6.24
CA VAL A 116 7.95 -13.35 7.05
C VAL A 116 6.97 -14.34 6.44
N ASN A 117 6.85 -14.38 5.12
CA ASN A 117 5.94 -15.31 4.43
C ASN A 117 6.48 -16.74 4.40
N ASP A 118 7.79 -16.95 4.27
CA ASP A 118 8.42 -18.28 4.33
C ASP A 118 8.37 -18.91 5.74
N ILE A 119 8.39 -18.08 6.79
CA ILE A 119 8.32 -18.53 8.19
C ILE A 119 6.88 -18.90 8.60
N SER A 120 5.87 -18.65 7.77
CA SER A 120 4.47 -19.02 8.06
C SER A 120 4.27 -20.55 8.28
N ILE A 121 5.27 -21.37 7.98
CA ILE A 121 5.32 -22.82 8.20
C ILE A 121 5.98 -23.20 9.55
N GLY A 122 6.58 -22.25 10.28
CA GLY A 122 7.33 -22.47 11.53
C GLY A 122 6.76 -21.73 12.74
N LEU A 123 7.35 -21.89 13.88
CA LEU A 123 6.92 -21.53 15.24
C LEU A 123 6.23 -20.15 15.39
N PRO A 124 4.99 -20.07 15.94
CA PRO A 124 4.21 -18.83 16.07
C PRO A 124 4.93 -17.67 16.79
N ALA A 125 5.76 -17.98 17.77
CA ALA A 125 6.53 -16.97 18.53
C ALA A 125 7.63 -16.31 17.69
N GLU A 126 8.27 -17.06 16.80
CA GLU A 126 9.28 -16.52 15.88
C GLU A 126 8.65 -15.62 14.83
N ILE A 127 7.47 -16.01 14.31
CA ILE A 127 6.68 -15.20 13.37
C ILE A 127 6.35 -13.85 14.00
N GLU A 128 5.89 -13.83 15.24
CA GLU A 128 5.55 -12.59 15.93
C GLU A 128 6.78 -11.70 16.17
N ALA A 129 7.91 -12.26 16.56
CA ALA A 129 9.17 -11.53 16.74
C ALA A 129 9.66 -10.92 15.42
N ARG A 130 9.61 -11.67 14.31
CA ARG A 130 9.98 -11.20 12.99
C ARG A 130 9.05 -10.11 12.47
N ARG A 131 7.74 -10.22 12.73
CA ARG A 131 6.75 -9.21 12.38
C ARG A 131 7.03 -7.88 13.09
N LYS A 132 7.31 -7.90 14.39
CA LYS A 132 7.72 -6.71 15.16
C LYS A 132 9.00 -6.08 14.60
N GLN A 133 9.98 -6.91 14.25
CA GLN A 133 11.22 -6.45 13.62
C GLN A 133 10.96 -5.79 12.24
N TYR A 134 10.13 -6.39 11.40
CA TYR A 134 9.72 -5.83 10.12
C TYR A 134 9.05 -4.47 10.28
N GLU A 135 8.05 -4.35 11.18
CA GLU A 135 7.34 -3.09 11.44
C GLU A 135 8.28 -1.99 11.91
N TYR A 136 9.22 -2.33 12.79
CA TYR A 136 10.25 -1.40 13.26
C TYR A 136 11.12 -0.88 12.11
N TYR A 137 11.71 -1.77 11.31
CA TYR A 137 12.58 -1.36 10.20
C TYR A 137 11.81 -0.64 9.10
N ARG A 138 10.59 -1.07 8.77
CA ARG A 138 9.72 -0.36 7.84
C ARG A 138 9.49 1.08 8.28
N SER A 139 9.10 1.29 9.53
CA SER A 139 8.89 2.64 10.07
C SER A 139 10.18 3.46 10.05
N LYS A 140 11.30 2.87 10.42
CA LYS A 140 12.61 3.55 10.45
C LYS A 140 13.10 3.93 9.04
N LEU A 141 12.95 3.04 8.05
CA LEU A 141 13.38 3.28 6.67
C LEU A 141 12.49 4.32 5.95
N LEU A 142 11.21 4.39 6.32
CA LEU A 142 10.25 5.31 5.72
C LEU A 142 10.04 6.60 6.53
N SER A 143 10.72 6.76 7.68
CA SER A 143 10.70 8.00 8.45
C SER A 143 11.83 8.92 8.00
N PHE A 144 11.49 9.93 7.19
CA PHE A 144 12.43 10.97 6.76
C PHE A 144 12.21 12.23 7.59
N LYS A 145 13.28 12.82 8.12
CA LYS A 145 13.22 14.16 8.71
C LYS A 145 13.22 15.19 7.58
N PRO A 146 12.29 16.14 7.55
CA PRO A 146 12.38 17.25 6.62
C PRO A 146 13.70 17.99 6.89
N LYS A 147 14.43 18.32 5.81
CA LYS A 147 15.60 19.20 5.86
C LYS A 147 15.14 20.61 6.02
#